data_89223003a92123431585ebbb954cea60
#
_entry.id   89223003a92123431585ebbb954cea60
#
_cell.length_a   1.000
_cell.length_b   1.000
_cell.length_c   1.000
_cell.angle_alpha   90.00
_cell.angle_beta   90.00
_cell.angle_gamma   90.00
#
_symmetry.space_group_name_H-M   'P 1'
#
loop_
_entity.id
_entity.type
_entity.pdbx_description
1 polymer ?
#
loop_
_entity_poly.entity_id
_entity_poly.type
_entity_poly.pdbx_seq_one_letter_code
_entity_poly.pdbx_strand_id
1 'polypeptide(L)'
;MIASGLGLIPQCGLTIIGSDLYLKKHITLGTLIALFLACSDESIPILLASSKPDAIFTVISVIITKFTIGMVAGYTIDLIKKKDKNVVNEHLHNCDQNLEEAIHKGCCDHIIEGDHKYSIITDHLLHPLKHTLKIFIYVFIINLLFNSLIEFIGHDILTKFLSSNKYLAPLFATLIGMIPNCASSVVITNLYLINGLSFGACISGLCMNAGLGLVFLFKRKTSIKDGLLILGLMFGISLLAGYLICAIIGF
;
A
#
# COMPACT_ATOMS: atom_id res chain seq x y z
N MET A 1 -11.10 -2.64 11.31
CA MET A 1 -10.78 -1.44 12.09
C MET A 1 -9.28 -1.33 12.41
N ILE A 2 -8.68 -2.31 13.07
CA ILE A 2 -7.24 -2.28 13.44
C ILE A 2 -6.34 -2.14 12.20
N ALA A 3 -6.60 -2.89 11.13
CA ALA A 3 -5.80 -2.85 9.90
C ALA A 3 -5.84 -1.48 9.20
N SER A 4 -7.01 -0.84 9.14
CA SER A 4 -7.12 0.51 8.57
C SER A 4 -6.40 1.55 9.43
N GLY A 5 -6.40 1.38 10.77
CA GLY A 5 -5.66 2.23 11.69
C GLY A 5 -4.14 2.07 11.54
N LEU A 6 -3.64 0.84 11.41
CA LEU A 6 -2.23 0.56 11.16
C LEU A 6 -1.76 1.10 9.80
N GLY A 7 -2.63 1.06 8.78
CA GLY A 7 -2.33 1.60 7.45
C GLY A 7 -2.08 3.11 7.41
N LEU A 8 -2.52 3.85 8.44
CA LEU A 8 -2.27 5.30 8.53
C LEU A 8 -0.82 5.66 8.88
N ILE A 9 -0.04 4.71 9.38
CA ILE A 9 1.39 4.93 9.64
C ILE A 9 2.11 5.00 8.30
N PRO A 10 2.82 6.10 7.99
CA PRO A 10 3.48 6.28 6.68
C PRO A 10 4.71 5.38 6.56
N GLN A 11 4.49 4.09 6.32
CA GLN A 11 5.54 3.09 6.13
C GLN A 11 5.11 2.01 5.14
N CYS A 12 5.80 1.91 4.01
CA CYS A 12 5.62 0.81 3.06
C CYS A 12 5.96 -0.58 3.65
N GLY A 13 6.67 -0.64 4.77
CA GLY A 13 6.93 -1.88 5.50
C GLY A 13 5.68 -2.58 6.01
N LEU A 14 4.67 -1.83 6.44
CA LEU A 14 3.39 -2.38 6.92
C LEU A 14 2.60 -3.08 5.81
N THR A 15 2.67 -2.58 4.58
CA THR A 15 2.00 -3.23 3.44
C THR A 15 2.68 -4.55 3.07
N ILE A 16 4.00 -4.66 3.23
CA ILE A 16 4.75 -5.91 3.04
C ILE A 16 4.39 -6.93 4.14
N ILE A 17 4.34 -6.50 5.41
CA ILE A 17 3.93 -7.34 6.54
C ILE A 17 2.49 -7.83 6.34
N GLY A 18 1.57 -6.93 5.96
CA GLY A 18 0.20 -7.30 5.64
C GLY A 18 0.11 -8.33 4.52
N SER A 19 0.92 -8.18 3.48
CA SER A 19 0.99 -9.15 2.38
C SER A 19 1.50 -10.51 2.84
N ASP A 20 2.52 -10.57 3.70
CA ASP A 20 3.04 -11.81 4.26
C ASP A 20 2.01 -12.51 5.16
N LEU A 21 1.33 -11.76 6.02
CA LEU A 21 0.26 -12.27 6.87
C LEU A 21 -0.92 -12.83 6.05
N TYR A 22 -1.27 -12.17 4.94
CA TYR A 22 -2.30 -12.67 4.04
C TYR A 22 -1.88 -13.97 3.37
N LEU A 23 -0.65 -14.06 2.88
CA LEU A 23 -0.10 -15.27 2.28
C LEU A 23 -0.04 -16.44 3.26
N LYS A 24 0.21 -16.17 4.53
CA LYS A 24 0.17 -17.13 5.64
C LYS A 24 -1.25 -17.41 6.15
N LYS A 25 -2.29 -16.83 5.55
CA LYS A 25 -3.70 -16.97 5.95
C LYS A 25 -4.01 -16.50 7.39
N HIS A 26 -3.24 -15.55 7.91
CA HIS A 26 -3.50 -14.94 9.20
C HIS A 26 -4.51 -13.79 9.13
N ILE A 27 -4.67 -13.17 7.97
CA ILE A 27 -5.63 -12.10 7.74
C ILE A 27 -6.50 -12.38 6.52
N THR A 28 -7.71 -11.79 6.52
CA THR A 28 -8.65 -11.92 5.41
C THR A 28 -8.28 -11.00 4.25
N LEU A 29 -8.85 -11.28 3.06
CA LEU A 29 -8.70 -10.43 1.89
C LEU A 29 -9.19 -8.99 2.16
N GLY A 30 -10.34 -8.84 2.82
CA GLY A 30 -10.88 -7.53 3.15
C GLY A 30 -9.97 -6.75 4.10
N THR A 31 -9.34 -7.43 5.07
CA THR A 31 -8.35 -6.83 5.97
C THR A 31 -7.11 -6.33 5.20
N LEU A 32 -6.61 -7.11 4.24
CA LEU A 32 -5.49 -6.72 3.39
C LEU A 32 -5.82 -5.49 2.53
N ILE A 33 -6.98 -5.49 1.87
CA ILE A 33 -7.42 -4.37 1.03
C ILE A 33 -7.65 -3.12 1.88
N ALA A 34 -8.22 -3.26 3.08
CA ALA A 34 -8.38 -2.14 4.01
C ALA A 34 -7.02 -1.51 4.39
N LEU A 35 -6.01 -2.36 4.65
CA LEU A 35 -4.66 -1.92 4.94
C LEU A 35 -4.04 -1.16 3.75
N PHE A 36 -4.17 -1.69 2.54
CA PHE A 36 -3.61 -1.08 1.33
C PHE A 36 -4.28 0.26 1.00
N LEU A 37 -5.61 0.35 1.05
CA LEU A 37 -6.35 1.58 0.78
C LEU A 37 -6.08 2.68 1.83
N ALA A 38 -5.91 2.29 3.09
CA ALA A 38 -5.60 3.23 4.17
C ALA A 38 -4.13 3.65 4.19
N CYS A 39 -3.23 2.91 3.55
CA CYS A 39 -1.80 3.19 3.56
C CYS A 39 -1.53 4.62 3.09
N SER A 40 -0.84 5.38 3.94
CA SER A 40 -0.44 6.76 3.67
C SER A 40 1.07 6.81 3.57
N ASP A 41 1.55 6.87 2.34
CA ASP A 41 2.98 6.94 2.04
C ASP A 41 3.54 8.36 2.28
N GLU A 42 4.44 8.83 1.43
CA GLU A 42 5.08 10.13 1.54
C GLU A 42 4.16 11.34 1.31
N SER A 43 2.88 11.12 0.99
CA SER A 43 1.89 12.19 0.79
C SER A 43 1.70 13.07 2.02
N ILE A 44 1.70 12.48 3.23
CA ILE A 44 1.51 13.21 4.49
C ILE A 44 2.66 14.20 4.75
N PRO A 45 3.94 13.79 4.75
CA PRO A 45 5.04 14.71 4.91
C PRO A 45 5.06 15.84 3.88
N ILE A 46 4.72 15.56 2.63
CA ILE A 46 4.70 16.57 1.55
C ILE A 46 3.59 17.59 1.80
N LEU A 47 2.39 17.13 2.17
CA LEU A 47 1.30 18.02 2.51
C LEU A 47 1.62 18.89 3.71
N LEU A 48 2.27 18.34 4.75
CA LEU A 48 2.68 19.10 5.94
C LEU A 48 3.80 20.09 5.62
N ALA A 49 4.73 19.75 4.72
CA ALA A 49 5.81 20.64 4.29
C ALA A 49 5.31 21.76 3.36
N SER A 50 4.08 21.67 2.86
CA SER A 50 3.50 22.71 2.01
C SER A 50 3.24 23.98 2.83
N SER A 51 3.65 25.14 2.30
CA SER A 51 3.43 26.45 2.94
C SER A 51 1.98 26.94 2.88
N LYS A 52 1.02 26.07 2.60
CA LYS A 52 -0.40 26.43 2.55
C LYS A 52 -0.97 26.56 3.97
N PRO A 53 -1.77 27.61 4.28
CA PRO A 53 -2.35 27.81 5.62
C PRO A 53 -3.25 26.64 6.04
N ASP A 54 -3.87 25.95 5.09
CA ASP A 54 -4.80 24.83 5.31
C ASP A 54 -4.13 23.44 5.24
N ALA A 55 -2.79 23.37 5.26
CA ALA A 55 -2.05 22.11 5.13
C ALA A 55 -2.50 21.06 6.16
N ILE A 56 -2.64 21.44 7.43
CA ILE A 56 -3.04 20.53 8.52
C ILE A 56 -4.47 20.03 8.29
N PHE A 57 -5.38 20.89 7.88
CA PHE A 57 -6.77 20.50 7.59
C PHE A 57 -6.84 19.53 6.40
N THR A 58 -6.05 19.77 5.36
CA THR A 58 -5.95 18.89 4.20
C THR A 58 -5.41 17.51 4.59
N VAL A 59 -4.36 17.44 5.41
CA VAL A 59 -3.81 16.17 5.90
C VAL A 59 -4.84 15.40 6.70
N ILE A 60 -5.53 16.04 7.64
CA ILE A 60 -6.58 15.41 8.44
C ILE A 60 -7.70 14.88 7.54
N SER A 61 -8.12 15.67 6.53
CA SER A 61 -9.15 15.26 5.57
C SER A 61 -8.72 14.05 4.74
N VAL A 62 -7.48 14.01 4.27
CA VAL A 62 -6.91 12.85 3.54
C VAL A 62 -6.90 11.60 4.42
N ILE A 63 -6.42 11.73 5.67
CA ILE A 63 -6.35 10.61 6.62
C ILE A 63 -7.74 10.05 6.92
N ILE A 64 -8.70 10.90 7.28
CA ILE A 64 -10.06 10.48 7.60
C ILE A 64 -10.72 9.82 6.39
N THR A 65 -10.57 10.40 5.21
CA THR A 65 -11.17 9.89 3.98
C THR A 65 -10.60 8.53 3.62
N LYS A 66 -9.27 8.35 3.64
CA LYS A 66 -8.61 7.06 3.37
C LYS A 66 -8.99 5.99 4.40
N PHE A 67 -9.02 6.35 5.68
CA PHE A 67 -9.46 5.45 6.74
C PHE A 67 -10.89 4.98 6.52
N THR A 68 -11.80 5.89 6.21
CA THR A 68 -13.21 5.58 5.97
C THR A 68 -13.38 4.68 4.75
N ILE A 69 -12.71 4.99 3.62
CA ILE A 69 -12.74 4.16 2.40
C ILE A 69 -12.19 2.76 2.70
N GLY A 70 -11.04 2.67 3.36
CA GLY A 70 -10.42 1.38 3.72
C GLY A 70 -11.31 0.55 4.63
N MET A 71 -11.95 1.17 5.64
CA MET A 71 -12.85 0.50 6.57
C MET A 71 -14.11 -0.03 5.86
N VAL A 72 -14.77 0.81 5.06
CA VAL A 72 -15.98 0.42 4.33
C VAL A 72 -15.66 -0.67 3.31
N ALA A 73 -14.61 -0.51 2.53
CA ALA A 73 -14.20 -1.49 1.53
C ALA A 73 -13.81 -2.84 2.15
N GLY A 74 -12.99 -2.82 3.19
CA GLY A 74 -12.59 -4.05 3.89
C GLY A 74 -13.76 -4.80 4.49
N TYR A 75 -14.69 -4.08 5.14
CA TYR A 75 -15.86 -4.68 5.72
C TYR A 75 -16.81 -5.28 4.66
N THR A 76 -17.05 -4.57 3.56
CA THR A 76 -17.92 -5.06 2.47
C THR A 76 -17.33 -6.31 1.79
N ILE A 77 -16.02 -6.35 1.58
CA ILE A 77 -15.36 -7.52 0.99
C ILE A 77 -15.42 -8.72 1.93
N ASP A 78 -15.20 -8.54 3.22
CA ASP A 78 -15.27 -9.62 4.21
C ASP A 78 -16.71 -10.14 4.39
N LEU A 79 -17.73 -9.30 4.19
CA LEU A 79 -19.12 -9.74 4.16
C LEU A 79 -19.43 -10.61 2.94
N ILE A 80 -18.91 -10.24 1.78
CA ILE A 80 -19.13 -10.98 0.52
C ILE A 80 -18.36 -12.31 0.56
N LYS A 81 -17.12 -12.31 1.06
CA LYS A 81 -16.25 -13.48 1.11
C LYS A 81 -16.22 -14.15 2.50
N LYS A 82 -17.37 -14.47 3.06
CA LYS A 82 -17.50 -15.19 4.35
C LYS A 82 -16.62 -16.44 4.45
N LYS A 83 -16.35 -17.13 3.34
CA LYS A 83 -15.55 -18.35 3.30
C LYS A 83 -14.07 -18.10 3.69
N ASP A 84 -13.50 -16.97 3.32
CA ASP A 84 -12.10 -16.62 3.66
C ASP A 84 -11.97 -16.43 5.19
N LYS A 85 -12.99 -15.89 5.84
CA LYS A 85 -13.01 -15.68 7.29
C LYS A 85 -13.00 -17.00 8.06
N ASN A 86 -13.71 -18.01 7.58
CA ASN A 86 -13.74 -19.33 8.21
C ASN A 86 -12.38 -20.04 8.08
N VAL A 87 -11.73 -19.93 6.92
CA VAL A 87 -10.40 -20.51 6.68
C VAL A 87 -9.33 -19.87 7.57
N VAL A 88 -9.40 -18.54 7.77
CA VAL A 88 -8.48 -17.81 8.66
C VAL A 88 -8.70 -18.22 10.12
N ASN A 89 -9.94 -18.31 10.56
CA ASN A 89 -10.26 -18.71 11.93
C ASN A 89 -9.82 -20.16 12.23
N GLU A 90 -10.03 -21.08 11.29
CA GLU A 90 -9.62 -22.47 11.42
C GLU A 90 -8.07 -22.58 11.46
N HIS A 91 -7.38 -21.78 10.66
CA HIS A 91 -5.92 -21.76 10.64
C HIS A 91 -5.34 -21.19 11.95
N LEU A 92 -5.92 -20.11 12.48
CA LEU A 92 -5.51 -19.52 13.74
C LEU A 92 -5.74 -20.49 14.91
N HIS A 93 -6.88 -21.20 14.94
CA HIS A 93 -7.16 -22.22 15.96
C HIS A 93 -6.15 -23.37 15.94
N ASN A 94 -5.71 -23.80 14.74
CA ASN A 94 -4.70 -24.84 14.60
C ASN A 94 -3.29 -24.34 14.96
N CYS A 95 -2.98 -23.05 14.77
CA CYS A 95 -1.71 -22.45 15.19
C CYS A 95 -1.59 -22.34 16.72
N ASP A 96 -2.70 -22.04 17.43
CA ASP A 96 -2.70 -21.98 18.90
C ASP A 96 -2.40 -23.34 19.55
N GLN A 97 -2.73 -24.45 18.87
CA GLN A 97 -2.45 -25.80 19.36
C GLN A 97 -1.00 -26.27 19.12
N ASN A 98 -0.28 -25.64 18.16
CA ASN A 98 1.08 -26.02 17.77
C ASN A 98 2.07 -24.85 17.97
N LEU A 99 1.95 -24.11 19.08
CA LEU A 99 2.78 -22.94 19.36
C LEU A 99 4.29 -23.28 19.45
N GLU A 100 4.62 -24.52 19.86
CA GLU A 100 6.01 -24.95 19.97
C GLU A 100 6.71 -25.17 18.61
N GLU A 101 5.98 -25.58 17.57
CA GLU A 101 6.57 -25.72 16.21
C GLU A 101 6.67 -24.37 15.45
N ALA A 102 5.82 -23.40 15.78
CA ALA A 102 5.79 -22.11 15.11
C ALA A 102 6.97 -21.20 15.49
N ILE A 103 7.57 -21.40 16.66
CA ILE A 103 8.71 -20.60 17.16
C ILE A 103 9.98 -20.87 16.37
N HIS A 104 10.12 -22.05 15.72
CA HIS A 104 11.32 -22.43 14.97
C HIS A 104 11.33 -22.00 13.50
N LYS A 105 10.23 -21.44 12.96
CA LYS A 105 10.22 -20.90 11.59
C LYS A 105 10.31 -19.38 11.62
N GLY A 106 11.52 -18.86 11.62
CA GLY A 106 11.78 -17.42 11.47
C GLY A 106 11.23 -16.87 10.12
N CYS A 107 11.12 -15.55 10.01
CA CYS A 107 10.55 -14.81 8.86
C CYS A 107 11.22 -15.11 7.49
N CYS A 108 12.26 -15.92 7.42
CA CYS A 108 13.07 -16.16 6.22
C CYS A 108 13.13 -17.63 5.78
N ASP A 109 12.19 -18.50 6.19
CA ASP A 109 12.19 -19.95 5.83
C ASP A 109 13.54 -20.68 6.15
N HIS A 110 14.36 -20.14 6.98
CA HIS A 110 15.56 -20.81 7.48
C HIS A 110 15.24 -21.51 8.80
N ILE A 111 15.31 -22.85 8.76
CA ILE A 111 15.40 -23.68 9.95
C ILE A 111 16.64 -23.22 10.69
N ILE A 112 16.49 -22.72 11.91
CA ILE A 112 17.62 -22.51 12.82
C ILE A 112 17.97 -23.90 13.35
N GLU A 113 18.76 -24.65 12.60
CA GLU A 113 19.44 -25.81 13.15
C GLU A 113 20.44 -25.32 14.19
N GLY A 114 20.10 -25.55 15.45
CA GLY A 114 21.02 -25.37 16.55
C GLY A 114 22.09 -26.45 16.48
N ASP A 115 23.19 -26.14 15.87
CA ASP A 115 24.53 -26.62 16.26
C ASP A 115 25.59 -26.09 15.28
N HIS A 116 26.05 -24.87 15.47
CA HIS A 116 27.42 -24.49 15.11
C HIS A 116 27.78 -23.18 15.81
N LYS A 117 28.91 -23.21 16.55
CA LYS A 117 29.64 -22.09 17.14
C LYS A 117 29.98 -21.03 16.07
N TYR A 118 28.99 -20.31 15.56
CA TYR A 118 29.20 -19.09 14.77
C TYR A 118 29.01 -17.86 15.67
N SER A 119 29.92 -16.92 15.54
CA SER A 119 29.95 -15.68 16.30
C SER A 119 28.57 -15.00 16.26
N ILE A 120 28.02 -14.64 17.43
CA ILE A 120 26.76 -13.90 17.62
C ILE A 120 26.67 -12.67 16.71
N ILE A 121 27.80 -12.10 16.32
CA ILE A 121 27.89 -10.93 15.42
C ILE A 121 27.56 -11.30 13.96
N THR A 122 27.92 -12.50 13.48
CA THR A 122 27.71 -12.90 12.09
C THR A 122 26.24 -13.25 11.82
N ASP A 123 25.56 -13.92 12.73
CA ASP A 123 24.18 -14.38 12.50
C ASP A 123 23.14 -13.32 12.86
N HIS A 124 23.38 -12.51 13.89
CA HIS A 124 22.43 -11.49 14.31
C HIS A 124 22.60 -10.12 13.62
N LEU A 125 23.77 -9.83 13.08
CA LEU A 125 24.05 -8.53 12.46
C LEU A 125 24.32 -8.63 10.94
N LEU A 126 25.19 -9.54 10.51
CA LEU A 126 25.58 -9.61 9.10
C LEU A 126 24.49 -10.21 8.19
N HIS A 127 23.74 -11.20 8.68
CA HIS A 127 22.71 -11.84 7.89
C HIS A 127 21.50 -10.92 7.66
N PRO A 128 20.91 -10.24 8.67
CA PRO A 128 19.88 -9.23 8.47
C PRO A 128 20.39 -8.05 7.64
N LEU A 129 21.62 -7.60 7.85
CA LEU A 129 22.23 -6.49 7.11
C LEU A 129 22.34 -6.80 5.61
N LYS A 130 22.81 -8.00 5.24
CA LYS A 130 22.89 -8.45 3.84
C LYS A 130 21.52 -8.50 3.18
N HIS A 131 20.50 -9.00 3.89
CA HIS A 131 19.13 -9.04 3.41
C HIS A 131 18.55 -7.64 3.23
N THR A 132 18.74 -6.77 4.22
CA THR A 132 18.29 -5.36 4.18
C THR A 132 18.99 -4.60 3.04
N LEU A 133 20.30 -4.79 2.86
CA LEU A 133 21.06 -4.14 1.79
C LEU A 133 20.58 -4.60 0.39
N LYS A 134 20.26 -5.89 0.23
CA LYS A 134 19.71 -6.41 -1.03
C LYS A 134 18.34 -5.82 -1.34
N ILE A 135 17.47 -5.70 -0.33
CA ILE A 135 16.15 -5.08 -0.49
C ILE A 135 16.33 -3.59 -0.78
N PHE A 136 17.21 -2.91 -0.05
CA PHE A 136 17.50 -1.49 -0.25
C PHE A 136 17.98 -1.20 -1.67
N ILE A 137 18.95 -1.96 -2.19
CA ILE A 137 19.44 -1.79 -3.57
C ILE A 137 18.33 -2.01 -4.58
N TYR A 138 17.49 -3.03 -4.38
CA TYR A 138 16.38 -3.31 -5.27
C TYR A 138 15.35 -2.17 -5.29
N VAL A 139 14.97 -1.68 -4.12
CA VAL A 139 14.04 -0.54 -3.96
C VAL A 139 14.66 0.74 -4.54
N PHE A 140 15.95 0.97 -4.30
CA PHE A 140 16.69 2.12 -4.80
C PHE A 140 16.72 2.15 -6.32
N ILE A 141 17.04 1.02 -6.97
CA ILE A 141 17.07 0.93 -8.45
C ILE A 141 15.68 1.19 -9.03
N ILE A 142 14.63 0.59 -8.45
CA ILE A 142 13.25 0.79 -8.91
C ILE A 142 12.86 2.27 -8.76
N ASN A 143 13.12 2.89 -7.61
CA ASN A 143 12.83 4.31 -7.38
C ASN A 143 13.58 5.21 -8.36
N LEU A 144 14.85 4.94 -8.62
CA LEU A 144 15.66 5.72 -9.54
C LEU A 144 15.15 5.62 -10.98
N LEU A 145 14.76 4.40 -11.40
CA LEU A 145 14.20 4.17 -12.73
C LEU A 145 12.86 4.90 -12.91
N PHE A 146 11.96 4.82 -11.91
CA PHE A 146 10.67 5.50 -11.99
C PHE A 146 10.80 7.02 -11.90
N ASN A 147 11.67 7.57 -11.04
CA ASN A 147 11.91 9.01 -10.98
C ASN A 147 12.45 9.52 -12.32
N SER A 148 13.41 8.81 -12.92
CA SER A 148 13.93 9.14 -14.23
C SER A 148 12.86 9.10 -15.33
N LEU A 149 11.95 8.12 -15.27
CA LEU A 149 10.83 7.99 -16.20
C LEU A 149 9.84 9.16 -16.07
N ILE A 150 9.50 9.56 -14.85
CA ILE A 150 8.59 10.68 -14.56
C ILE A 150 9.22 12.01 -15.04
N GLU A 151 10.51 12.19 -14.80
CA GLU A 151 11.25 13.37 -15.25
C GLU A 151 11.32 13.44 -16.79
N PHE A 152 11.48 12.29 -17.45
CA PHE A 152 11.49 12.19 -18.90
C PHE A 152 10.13 12.51 -19.54
N ILE A 153 9.02 12.12 -18.92
CA ILE A 153 7.65 12.43 -19.37
C ILE A 153 7.36 13.94 -19.20
N GLY A 154 8.00 14.59 -18.24
CA GLY A 154 7.85 16.01 -17.92
C GLY A 154 6.61 16.33 -17.10
N HIS A 155 6.80 17.02 -15.99
CA HIS A 155 5.72 17.45 -15.09
C HIS A 155 4.67 18.33 -15.80
N ASP A 156 5.09 19.11 -16.79
CA ASP A 156 4.21 20.04 -17.52
C ASP A 156 3.21 19.33 -18.43
N ILE A 157 3.57 18.18 -18.99
CA ILE A 157 2.68 17.39 -19.85
C ILE A 157 1.60 16.73 -18.99
N LEU A 158 2.00 16.16 -17.84
CA LEU A 158 1.09 15.54 -16.89
C LEU A 158 0.10 16.57 -16.32
N THR A 159 0.56 17.74 -15.91
CA THR A 159 -0.31 18.81 -15.36
C THR A 159 -1.28 19.34 -16.40
N LYS A 160 -0.84 19.63 -17.62
CA LYS A 160 -1.72 20.08 -18.71
C LYS A 160 -2.77 19.04 -19.07
N PHE A 161 -2.40 17.77 -19.11
CA PHE A 161 -3.32 16.70 -19.48
C PHE A 161 -4.36 16.45 -18.41
N LEU A 162 -3.98 16.45 -17.11
CA LEU A 162 -4.92 16.24 -16.01
C LEU A 162 -5.83 17.46 -15.78
N SER A 163 -5.32 18.68 -15.92
CA SER A 163 -6.12 19.90 -15.76
C SER A 163 -7.11 20.13 -16.90
N SER A 164 -6.81 19.64 -18.11
CA SER A 164 -7.69 19.77 -19.28
C SER A 164 -8.95 18.90 -19.19
N ASN A 165 -8.90 17.78 -18.49
CA ASN A 165 -9.98 16.79 -18.44
C ASN A 165 -10.37 16.45 -17.00
N LYS A 166 -11.07 17.36 -16.32
CA LYS A 166 -11.48 17.20 -14.92
C LYS A 166 -12.22 15.88 -14.64
N TYR A 167 -13.07 15.43 -15.56
CA TYR A 167 -13.81 14.16 -15.42
C TYR A 167 -12.90 12.92 -15.52
N LEU A 168 -11.81 12.99 -16.26
CA LEU A 168 -10.87 11.88 -16.42
C LEU A 168 -9.75 11.93 -15.38
N ALA A 169 -9.62 13.03 -14.64
CA ALA A 169 -8.57 13.20 -13.64
C ALA A 169 -8.53 12.07 -12.57
N PRO A 170 -9.65 11.59 -11.99
CA PRO A 170 -9.61 10.47 -11.07
C PRO A 170 -9.09 9.17 -11.70
N LEU A 171 -9.46 8.91 -12.97
CA LEU A 171 -8.99 7.72 -13.70
C LEU A 171 -7.48 7.75 -13.90
N PHE A 172 -6.94 8.87 -14.39
CA PHE A 172 -5.49 9.00 -14.60
C PHE A 172 -4.71 8.99 -13.29
N ALA A 173 -5.22 9.65 -12.25
CA ALA A 173 -4.60 9.61 -10.93
C ALA A 173 -4.55 8.17 -10.40
N THR A 174 -5.62 7.38 -10.58
CA THR A 174 -5.65 5.97 -10.19
C THR A 174 -4.65 5.14 -10.99
N LEU A 175 -4.51 5.39 -12.30
CA LEU A 175 -3.52 4.71 -13.13
C LEU A 175 -2.07 5.04 -12.70
N ILE A 176 -1.79 6.30 -12.38
CA ILE A 176 -0.48 6.70 -11.84
C ILE A 176 -0.24 6.04 -10.49
N GLY A 177 -1.25 6.02 -9.62
CA GLY A 177 -1.19 5.36 -8.31
C GLY A 177 -0.99 3.84 -8.39
N MET A 178 -1.36 3.20 -9.51
CA MET A 178 -1.14 1.77 -9.73
C MET A 178 0.35 1.41 -9.84
N ILE A 179 1.20 2.38 -10.14
CA ILE A 179 2.65 2.20 -10.15
C ILE A 179 3.11 2.00 -8.70
N PRO A 180 3.64 0.83 -8.32
CA PRO A 180 3.97 0.51 -6.93
C PRO A 180 5.27 1.19 -6.50
N ASN A 181 5.26 2.50 -6.43
CA ASN A 181 6.42 3.33 -6.07
C ASN A 181 5.98 4.55 -5.25
N CYS A 182 6.83 4.97 -4.33
CA CYS A 182 6.66 6.18 -3.54
C CYS A 182 6.58 7.45 -4.42
N ALA A 183 7.30 7.47 -5.55
CA ALA A 183 7.29 8.62 -6.46
C ALA A 183 5.88 8.91 -7.03
N SER A 184 5.02 7.92 -7.18
CA SER A 184 3.65 8.13 -7.67
C SER A 184 2.81 8.93 -6.66
N SER A 185 2.93 8.65 -5.36
CA SER A 185 2.25 9.44 -4.31
C SER A 185 2.78 10.87 -4.23
N VAL A 186 4.09 11.05 -4.39
CA VAL A 186 4.74 12.38 -4.46
C VAL A 186 4.19 13.19 -5.62
N VAL A 187 4.13 12.62 -6.81
CA VAL A 187 3.61 13.29 -8.02
C VAL A 187 2.14 13.67 -7.86
N ILE A 188 1.29 12.74 -7.41
CA ILE A 188 -0.14 12.98 -7.19
C ILE A 188 -0.34 14.11 -6.17
N THR A 189 0.41 14.09 -5.08
CA THR A 189 0.33 15.11 -4.02
C THR A 189 0.79 16.46 -4.51
N ASN A 190 1.89 16.54 -5.26
CA ASN A 190 2.37 17.79 -5.84
C ASN A 190 1.38 18.36 -6.86
N LEU A 191 0.80 17.53 -7.72
CA LEU A 191 -0.24 17.94 -8.67
C LEU A 191 -1.46 18.52 -7.93
N TYR A 192 -1.85 17.94 -6.80
CA TYR A 192 -2.90 18.48 -5.95
C TYR A 192 -2.50 19.84 -5.35
N LEU A 193 -1.28 19.98 -4.85
CA LEU A 193 -0.78 21.24 -4.25
C LEU A 193 -0.75 22.41 -5.22
N ILE A 194 -0.47 22.17 -6.50
CA ILE A 194 -0.49 23.20 -7.55
C ILE A 194 -1.88 23.39 -8.17
N ASN A 195 -2.93 22.83 -7.55
CA ASN A 195 -4.32 22.85 -8.03
C ASN A 195 -4.52 22.21 -9.43
N GLY A 196 -3.63 21.32 -9.82
CA GLY A 196 -3.75 20.53 -11.05
C GLY A 196 -4.69 19.32 -10.92
N LEU A 197 -4.99 18.90 -9.68
CA LEU A 197 -5.89 17.80 -9.37
C LEU A 197 -6.96 18.22 -8.37
N SER A 198 -8.20 17.73 -8.54
CA SER A 198 -9.23 17.84 -7.53
C SER A 198 -8.93 16.92 -6.33
N PHE A 199 -9.52 17.22 -5.16
CA PHE A 199 -9.33 16.40 -3.96
C PHE A 199 -9.73 14.93 -4.19
N GLY A 200 -10.86 14.70 -4.88
CA GLY A 200 -11.30 13.33 -5.19
C GLY A 200 -10.34 12.58 -6.10
N ALA A 201 -9.74 13.24 -7.10
CA ALA A 201 -8.74 12.64 -7.96
C ALA A 201 -7.43 12.35 -7.19
N CYS A 202 -7.04 13.23 -6.27
CA CYS A 202 -5.91 12.98 -5.39
C CYS A 202 -6.14 11.73 -4.52
N ILE A 203 -7.31 11.63 -3.87
CA ILE A 203 -7.67 10.48 -3.04
C ILE A 203 -7.69 9.18 -3.86
N SER A 204 -8.24 9.19 -5.09
CA SER A 204 -8.28 7.98 -5.92
C SER A 204 -6.88 7.44 -6.23
N GLY A 205 -5.95 8.31 -6.58
CA GLY A 205 -4.57 7.92 -6.85
C GLY A 205 -3.83 7.45 -5.60
N LEU A 206 -4.00 8.15 -4.48
CA LEU A 206 -3.37 7.77 -3.21
C LEU A 206 -3.95 6.47 -2.61
N CYS A 207 -5.23 6.17 -2.82
CA CYS A 207 -5.84 4.90 -2.40
C CYS A 207 -5.36 3.72 -3.25
N MET A 208 -5.08 3.95 -4.53
CA MET A 208 -4.55 2.90 -5.40
C MET A 208 -3.10 2.54 -5.09
N ASN A 209 -2.33 3.47 -4.52
CA ASN A 209 -0.93 3.25 -4.21
C ASN A 209 -0.75 2.35 -2.98
N ALA A 210 -0.67 1.04 -3.21
CA ALA A 210 -0.38 0.04 -2.19
C ALA A 210 1.12 -0.13 -1.92
N GLY A 211 1.96 0.65 -2.56
CA GLY A 211 3.42 0.58 -2.42
C GLY A 211 3.99 -0.79 -2.75
N LEU A 212 5.04 -1.17 -2.02
CA LEU A 212 5.78 -2.42 -2.24
C LEU A 212 5.00 -3.69 -1.82
N GLY A 213 3.93 -3.56 -1.04
CA GLY A 213 3.13 -4.69 -0.61
C GLY A 213 2.51 -5.46 -1.78
N LEU A 214 2.08 -4.75 -2.81
CA LEU A 214 1.54 -5.34 -4.03
C LEU A 214 2.61 -6.12 -4.80
N VAL A 215 3.82 -5.55 -4.94
CA VAL A 215 4.95 -6.23 -5.59
C VAL A 215 5.32 -7.51 -4.85
N PHE A 216 5.28 -7.49 -3.51
CA PHE A 216 5.57 -8.65 -2.68
C PHE A 216 4.57 -9.79 -2.91
N LEU A 217 3.28 -9.47 -3.08
CA LEU A 217 2.24 -10.44 -3.43
C LEU A 217 2.52 -11.15 -4.76
N PHE A 218 2.97 -10.43 -5.78
CA PHE A 218 3.30 -11.02 -7.09
C PHE A 218 4.60 -11.84 -7.07
N LYS A 219 5.56 -11.49 -6.22
CA LYS A 219 6.87 -12.18 -6.14
C LYS A 219 6.78 -13.56 -5.47
N ARG A 220 5.96 -13.72 -4.45
CA ARG A 220 5.69 -15.04 -3.85
C ARG A 220 4.63 -15.73 -4.68
N LYS A 221 4.85 -17.01 -5.05
CA LYS A 221 4.03 -17.91 -5.90
C LYS A 221 2.53 -18.02 -5.54
N THR A 222 1.93 -16.95 -5.09
CA THR A 222 0.48 -16.80 -5.02
C THR A 222 -0.05 -16.89 -6.45
N SER A 223 -1.18 -17.53 -6.65
CA SER A 223 -1.80 -17.57 -7.96
C SER A 223 -1.84 -16.15 -8.54
N ILE A 224 -1.25 -15.93 -9.70
CA ILE A 224 -1.27 -14.64 -10.41
C ILE A 224 -2.71 -14.10 -10.47
N LYS A 225 -3.69 -15.01 -10.50
CA LYS A 225 -5.12 -14.69 -10.46
C LYS A 225 -5.53 -13.95 -9.18
N ASP A 226 -5.00 -14.35 -8.00
CA ASP A 226 -5.35 -13.69 -6.73
C ASP A 226 -4.73 -12.30 -6.64
N GLY A 227 -3.48 -12.15 -7.10
CA GLY A 227 -2.81 -10.84 -7.19
C GLY A 227 -3.54 -9.89 -8.13
N LEU A 228 -3.97 -10.38 -9.30
CA LEU A 228 -4.72 -9.60 -10.27
C LEU A 228 -6.13 -9.23 -9.76
N LEU A 229 -6.77 -10.12 -9.03
CA LEU A 229 -8.04 -9.86 -8.37
C LEU A 229 -7.92 -8.74 -7.32
N ILE A 230 -6.88 -8.80 -6.48
CA ILE A 230 -6.61 -7.77 -5.47
C ILE A 230 -6.37 -6.41 -6.15
N LEU A 231 -5.53 -6.39 -7.19
CA LEU A 231 -5.25 -5.19 -7.98
C LEU A 231 -6.53 -4.62 -8.61
N GLY A 232 -7.36 -5.47 -9.22
CA GLY A 232 -8.63 -5.07 -9.83
C GLY A 232 -9.64 -4.52 -8.82
N LEU A 233 -9.74 -5.14 -7.63
CA LEU A 233 -10.58 -4.66 -6.54
C LEU A 233 -10.10 -3.30 -6.03
N MET A 234 -8.81 -3.14 -5.80
CA MET A 234 -8.23 -1.86 -5.37
C MET A 234 -8.47 -0.76 -6.40
N PHE A 235 -8.24 -1.07 -7.69
CA PHE A 235 -8.50 -0.13 -8.79
C PHE A 235 -9.97 0.31 -8.82
N GLY A 236 -10.90 -0.64 -8.79
CA GLY A 236 -12.34 -0.37 -8.80
C GLY A 236 -12.78 0.48 -7.61
N ILE A 237 -12.35 0.13 -6.40
CA ILE A 237 -12.72 0.83 -5.16
C ILE A 237 -12.13 2.24 -5.14
N SER A 238 -10.85 2.39 -5.49
CA SER A 238 -10.17 3.69 -5.53
C SER A 238 -10.81 4.63 -6.55
N LEU A 239 -11.16 4.11 -7.72
CA LEU A 239 -11.83 4.87 -8.77
C LEU A 239 -13.23 5.30 -8.35
N LEU A 240 -14.03 4.38 -7.82
CA LEU A 240 -15.37 4.69 -7.31
C LEU A 240 -15.33 5.73 -6.20
N ALA A 241 -14.42 5.58 -5.24
CA ALA A 241 -14.26 6.53 -4.15
C ALA A 241 -13.88 7.93 -4.68
N GLY A 242 -12.94 8.01 -5.65
CA GLY A 242 -12.56 9.25 -6.27
C GLY A 242 -13.71 9.98 -6.95
N TYR A 243 -14.49 9.26 -7.77
CA TYR A 243 -15.67 9.84 -8.43
C TYR A 243 -16.76 10.26 -7.45
N LEU A 244 -17.02 9.46 -6.40
CA LEU A 244 -17.99 9.82 -5.37
C LEU A 244 -17.59 11.12 -4.65
N ILE A 245 -16.31 11.26 -4.30
CA ILE A 245 -15.81 12.46 -3.66
C ILE A 245 -15.88 13.67 -4.59
N CYS A 246 -15.52 13.50 -5.87
CA CYS A 246 -15.66 14.54 -6.88
C CYS A 246 -17.13 14.98 -7.08
N ALA A 247 -18.07 14.04 -7.01
CA ALA A 247 -19.49 14.35 -7.12
C ALA A 247 -20.03 15.13 -5.90
N ILE A 248 -19.45 14.90 -4.70
CA ILE A 248 -19.89 15.56 -3.46
C ILE A 248 -19.25 16.95 -3.31
N ILE A 249 -17.94 17.06 -3.58
CA ILE A 249 -17.16 18.29 -3.33
C ILE A 249 -17.10 19.18 -4.58
N GLY A 250 -17.32 18.63 -5.77
CA GLY A 250 -17.18 19.26 -7.08
C GLY A 250 -15.89 18.82 -7.79
N PHE A 251 -15.92 18.90 -9.12
CA PHE A 251 -14.75 18.56 -9.97
C PHE A 251 -13.76 19.71 -10.03
#